data_6c3c167b82471149815587f9d1913357
#
_entry.id   6c3c167b82471149815587f9d1913357
#
_cell.length_a   1.000
_cell.length_b   1.000
_cell.length_c   1.000
_cell.angle_alpha   90.00
_cell.angle_beta   90.00
_cell.angle_gamma   90.00
#
_symmetry.space_group_name_H-M   'P 1'
#
loop_
_entity.id
_entity.type
_entity.pdbx_description
1 polymer ?
#
loop_
_entity_poly.entity_id
_entity_poly.type
_entity_poly.pdbx_seq_one_letter_code
_entity_poly.pdbx_strand_id
1 'polypeptide(L)'
;MKIGIEAQRIFRKNKHGMDYVVLQEIRELSRMQTPHEFYVFVKPGDDPCVESTEHVHIIELRCPSYPLWEQWALPRAVHRYGIQLLHCTSNTAPLWSPVPLVLTLHDIIFLEPRDKQNHSIYQNLGWLYRRLVVPRILPHCRRIITVSDFELQNIIGKLHIPRERMAMIHNGYNDWFRPVDDKHEVYKKYISDKGYFFFLGNTDPKKNTERTLVAYAKYLRQSMTKRRLLMADLNKEYLDDIIRRNGIEDIRQHIVMPGYIVNSDLPYVYNNAFAFLYTSLRESFGIPLLEGMACGTPVITSNTSSMPEIGGTEAILVNPESSDDIAEAMLRLETDAAFYEKQRQIGLQRVKLFSWRKTTEQLLKVYQELETELK
;
A
#
# COMPACT_ATOMS: atom_id res chain seq x y z
N MET A 1 -14.70 -15.05 -21.10
CA MET A 1 -13.24 -15.08 -21.45
C MET A 1 -12.44 -15.87 -20.42
N LYS A 2 -11.34 -16.53 -20.82
CA LYS A 2 -10.34 -17.07 -19.91
C LYS A 2 -9.25 -16.03 -19.65
N ILE A 3 -9.15 -15.59 -18.41
CA ILE A 3 -8.22 -14.51 -17.99
C ILE A 3 -7.14 -15.11 -17.09
N GLY A 4 -5.88 -14.95 -17.48
CA GLY A 4 -4.74 -15.27 -16.64
C GLY A 4 -4.39 -14.11 -15.71
N ILE A 5 -4.15 -14.37 -14.43
CA ILE A 5 -3.69 -13.38 -13.46
C ILE A 5 -2.32 -13.80 -12.94
N GLU A 6 -1.32 -12.94 -13.13
CA GLU A 6 -0.01 -13.11 -12.50
C GLU A 6 -0.13 -12.75 -11.01
N ALA A 7 0.14 -13.73 -10.15
CA ALA A 7 0.08 -13.59 -8.71
C ALA A 7 1.22 -14.37 -8.02
N GLN A 8 2.42 -14.31 -8.62
CA GLN A 8 3.55 -15.15 -8.24
C GLN A 8 3.85 -15.17 -6.74
N ARG A 9 3.65 -14.04 -6.05
CA ARG A 9 4.18 -13.82 -4.70
C ARG A 9 3.15 -13.96 -3.58
N ILE A 10 1.88 -14.26 -3.89
CA ILE A 10 0.82 -14.26 -2.87
C ILE A 10 0.96 -15.40 -1.84
N PHE A 11 1.67 -16.49 -2.17
CA PHE A 11 1.87 -17.63 -1.26
C PHE A 11 3.12 -17.50 -0.37
N ARG A 12 3.83 -16.38 -0.41
CA ARG A 12 4.94 -16.15 0.52
C ARG A 12 4.44 -15.69 1.89
N LYS A 13 5.15 -16.08 2.96
CA LYS A 13 4.81 -15.74 4.34
C LYS A 13 4.73 -14.23 4.57
N ASN A 14 5.74 -13.49 4.11
CA ASN A 14 5.80 -12.03 4.26
C ASN A 14 5.38 -11.36 2.95
N LYS A 15 4.12 -10.95 2.87
CA LYS A 15 3.54 -10.24 1.73
C LYS A 15 3.84 -8.75 1.81
N HIS A 16 4.09 -8.12 0.66
CA HIS A 16 4.19 -6.68 0.53
C HIS A 16 2.88 -6.07 0.00
N GLY A 17 2.76 -4.74 -0.05
CA GLY A 17 1.54 -4.05 -0.44
C GLY A 17 0.93 -4.53 -1.77
N MET A 18 1.75 -4.69 -2.83
CA MET A 18 1.28 -5.21 -4.13
C MET A 18 0.75 -6.65 -4.05
N ASP A 19 1.37 -7.49 -3.22
CA ASP A 19 0.92 -8.88 -3.05
C ASP A 19 -0.44 -8.92 -2.33
N TYR A 20 -0.69 -7.97 -1.41
CA TYR A 20 -1.99 -7.82 -0.75
C TYR A 20 -3.06 -7.33 -1.70
N VAL A 21 -2.75 -6.38 -2.60
CA VAL A 21 -3.71 -5.89 -3.59
C VAL A 21 -4.25 -7.05 -4.42
N VAL A 22 -3.37 -7.78 -5.10
CA VAL A 22 -3.80 -8.90 -5.94
C VAL A 22 -4.48 -10.02 -5.16
N LEU A 23 -4.02 -10.30 -3.93
CA LEU A 23 -4.66 -11.28 -3.05
C LEU A 23 -6.12 -10.91 -2.74
N GLN A 24 -6.40 -9.64 -2.45
CA GLN A 24 -7.76 -9.18 -2.16
C GLN A 24 -8.63 -9.15 -3.42
N GLU A 25 -8.07 -8.76 -4.56
CA GLU A 25 -8.75 -8.85 -5.86
C GLU A 25 -9.17 -10.30 -6.17
N ILE A 26 -8.27 -11.28 -5.99
CA ILE A 26 -8.59 -12.70 -6.19
C ILE A 26 -9.67 -13.17 -5.23
N ARG A 27 -9.62 -12.77 -3.97
CA ARG A 27 -10.65 -13.11 -2.97
C ARG A 27 -12.03 -12.55 -3.33
N GLU A 28 -12.07 -11.32 -3.82
CA GLU A 28 -13.33 -10.73 -4.29
C GLU A 28 -13.82 -11.40 -5.57
N LEU A 29 -12.93 -11.65 -6.55
CA LEU A 29 -13.26 -12.40 -7.76
C LEU A 29 -13.87 -13.77 -7.44
N SER A 30 -13.31 -14.47 -6.44
CA SER A 30 -13.84 -15.79 -6.01
C SER A 30 -15.27 -15.74 -5.44
N ARG A 31 -15.71 -14.55 -4.99
CA ARG A 31 -17.05 -14.32 -4.40
C ARG A 31 -18.06 -13.73 -5.38
N MET A 32 -17.58 -13.17 -6.49
CA MET A 32 -18.42 -12.47 -7.46
C MET A 32 -18.91 -13.42 -8.55
N GLN A 33 -20.15 -13.25 -8.96
CA GLN A 33 -20.66 -13.89 -10.17
C GLN A 33 -20.14 -13.14 -11.41
N THR A 34 -19.52 -13.88 -12.32
CA THR A 34 -18.90 -13.32 -13.53
C THR A 34 -18.95 -14.35 -14.66
N PRO A 35 -19.09 -13.93 -15.93
CA PRO A 35 -18.97 -14.84 -17.07
C PRO A 35 -17.53 -15.23 -17.43
N HIS A 36 -16.55 -14.73 -16.67
CA HIS A 36 -15.13 -14.98 -16.90
C HIS A 36 -14.62 -16.15 -16.06
N GLU A 37 -13.66 -16.89 -16.59
CA GLU A 37 -12.85 -17.86 -15.86
C GLU A 37 -11.47 -17.26 -15.57
N PHE A 38 -11.01 -17.35 -14.33
CA PHE A 38 -9.71 -16.80 -13.92
C PHE A 38 -8.73 -17.93 -13.63
N TYR A 39 -7.56 -17.84 -14.23
CA TYR A 39 -6.43 -18.72 -14.01
C TYR A 39 -5.32 -17.94 -13.29
N VAL A 40 -5.21 -18.17 -12.00
CA VAL A 40 -4.29 -17.43 -11.12
C VAL A 40 -2.96 -18.18 -11.05
N PHE A 41 -1.94 -17.64 -11.67
CA PHE A 41 -0.62 -18.23 -11.71
C PHE A 41 0.20 -17.81 -10.49
N VAL A 42 0.58 -18.77 -9.65
CA VAL A 42 1.31 -18.55 -8.39
C VAL A 42 2.60 -19.36 -8.37
N LYS A 43 3.56 -18.93 -7.55
CA LYS A 43 4.69 -19.77 -7.16
C LYS A 43 4.34 -20.48 -5.86
N PRO A 44 4.64 -21.80 -5.71
CA PRO A 44 4.49 -22.49 -4.43
C PRO A 44 5.19 -21.73 -3.29
N GLY A 45 4.56 -21.68 -2.14
CA GLY A 45 5.07 -20.99 -0.95
C GLY A 45 4.47 -21.52 0.35
N ASP A 46 4.89 -20.94 1.48
CA ASP A 46 4.57 -21.42 2.83
C ASP A 46 3.18 -20.98 3.33
N ASP A 47 2.49 -20.11 2.57
CA ASP A 47 1.18 -19.55 2.96
C ASP A 47 0.17 -19.63 1.78
N PRO A 48 -0.41 -20.81 1.51
CA PRO A 48 -1.46 -20.99 0.50
C PRO A 48 -2.78 -20.36 0.98
N CYS A 49 -2.92 -19.06 0.79
CA CYS A 49 -3.97 -18.22 1.39
C CYS A 49 -5.24 -18.07 0.52
N VAL A 50 -5.32 -18.74 -0.61
CA VAL A 50 -6.49 -18.84 -1.50
C VAL A 50 -6.58 -20.25 -2.10
N GLU A 51 -7.79 -20.68 -2.36
CA GLU A 51 -8.12 -21.97 -2.97
C GLU A 51 -8.89 -21.78 -4.28
N SER A 52 -8.89 -22.80 -5.12
CA SER A 52 -9.68 -22.79 -6.35
C SER A 52 -11.16 -22.81 -6.05
N THR A 53 -11.95 -22.12 -6.88
CA THR A 53 -13.42 -22.14 -6.88
C THR A 53 -13.93 -22.59 -8.25
N GLU A 54 -15.23 -22.52 -8.49
CA GLU A 54 -15.84 -22.90 -9.77
C GLU A 54 -15.23 -22.13 -10.95
N HIS A 55 -14.94 -20.83 -10.79
CA HIS A 55 -14.48 -19.95 -11.87
C HIS A 55 -13.10 -19.31 -11.59
N VAL A 56 -12.47 -19.61 -10.47
CA VAL A 56 -11.08 -19.18 -10.14
C VAL A 56 -10.21 -20.40 -9.91
N HIS A 57 -9.23 -20.61 -10.78
CA HIS A 57 -8.35 -21.78 -10.78
C HIS A 57 -6.95 -21.36 -10.35
N ILE A 58 -6.46 -21.91 -9.25
CA ILE A 58 -5.10 -21.65 -8.75
C ILE A 58 -4.12 -22.61 -9.44
N ILE A 59 -3.15 -22.08 -10.15
CA ILE A 59 -2.17 -22.83 -10.93
C ILE A 59 -0.77 -22.56 -10.39
N GLU A 60 -0.16 -23.56 -9.78
CA GLU A 60 1.21 -23.44 -9.30
C GLU A 60 2.23 -23.64 -10.43
N LEU A 61 3.11 -22.67 -10.61
CA LEU A 61 4.23 -22.74 -11.55
C LEU A 61 5.55 -22.75 -10.76
N ARG A 62 6.26 -23.87 -10.84
CA ARG A 62 7.60 -24.04 -10.24
C ARG A 62 8.66 -23.51 -11.17
N CYS A 63 9.48 -22.58 -10.68
CA CYS A 63 10.61 -22.03 -11.41
C CYS A 63 11.67 -21.49 -10.42
N PRO A 64 12.97 -21.64 -10.73
CA PRO A 64 14.02 -21.30 -9.76
C PRO A 64 14.16 -19.81 -9.50
N SER A 65 13.88 -18.95 -10.48
CA SER A 65 14.03 -17.50 -10.33
C SER A 65 12.81 -16.71 -10.84
N TYR A 66 12.65 -15.47 -10.35
CA TYR A 66 11.58 -14.58 -10.79
C TYR A 66 11.63 -14.30 -12.30
N PRO A 67 12.76 -13.89 -12.90
CA PRO A 67 12.80 -13.62 -14.33
C PRO A 67 12.45 -14.84 -15.19
N LEU A 68 12.94 -16.04 -14.86
CA LEU A 68 12.58 -17.26 -15.58
C LEU A 68 11.11 -17.62 -15.41
N TRP A 69 10.55 -17.40 -14.23
CA TRP A 69 9.15 -17.63 -13.96
C TRP A 69 8.27 -16.72 -14.84
N GLU A 70 8.57 -15.41 -14.84
CA GLU A 70 7.81 -14.42 -15.60
C GLU A 70 8.02 -14.52 -17.12
N GLN A 71 9.29 -14.67 -17.56
CA GLN A 71 9.63 -14.61 -18.99
C GLN A 71 9.44 -15.93 -19.72
N TRP A 72 9.38 -17.06 -19.01
CA TRP A 72 9.35 -18.37 -19.65
C TRP A 72 8.20 -19.26 -19.16
N ALA A 73 8.06 -19.48 -17.84
CA ALA A 73 7.04 -20.37 -17.30
C ALA A 73 5.62 -19.81 -17.49
N LEU A 74 5.43 -18.52 -17.22
CA LEU A 74 4.14 -17.84 -17.33
C LEU A 74 3.62 -17.84 -18.79
N PRO A 75 4.35 -17.42 -19.84
CA PRO A 75 3.85 -17.48 -21.21
C PRO A 75 3.50 -18.92 -21.69
N ARG A 76 4.25 -19.93 -21.24
CA ARG A 76 3.93 -21.32 -21.53
C ARG A 76 2.64 -21.77 -20.88
N ALA A 77 2.42 -21.38 -19.62
CA ALA A 77 1.19 -21.69 -18.92
C ALA A 77 -0.01 -20.98 -19.57
N VAL A 78 0.15 -19.71 -19.94
CA VAL A 78 -0.86 -18.93 -20.69
C VAL A 78 -1.30 -19.68 -21.95
N HIS A 79 -0.35 -20.15 -22.76
CA HIS A 79 -0.65 -20.95 -23.96
C HIS A 79 -1.31 -22.28 -23.60
N ARG A 80 -0.76 -23.02 -22.63
CA ARG A 80 -1.25 -24.37 -22.22
C ARG A 80 -2.70 -24.36 -21.74
N TYR A 81 -3.11 -23.33 -20.98
CA TYR A 81 -4.46 -23.21 -20.43
C TYR A 81 -5.44 -22.50 -21.37
N GLY A 82 -5.00 -22.09 -22.54
CA GLY A 82 -5.84 -21.39 -23.53
C GLY A 82 -6.34 -20.04 -23.02
N ILE A 83 -5.48 -19.32 -22.31
CA ILE A 83 -5.77 -17.97 -21.80
C ILE A 83 -5.99 -17.03 -22.98
N GLN A 84 -6.92 -16.09 -22.84
CA GLN A 84 -7.26 -15.12 -23.89
C GLN A 84 -6.80 -13.70 -23.55
N LEU A 85 -6.59 -13.42 -22.26
CA LEU A 85 -6.08 -12.14 -21.74
C LEU A 85 -5.17 -12.42 -20.56
N LEU A 86 -3.99 -11.82 -20.48
CA LEU A 86 -3.08 -11.93 -19.35
C LEU A 86 -3.00 -10.62 -18.58
N HIS A 87 -3.33 -10.62 -17.31
CA HIS A 87 -3.16 -9.51 -16.40
C HIS A 87 -1.94 -9.74 -15.50
N CYS A 88 -0.93 -8.89 -15.64
CA CYS A 88 0.25 -8.87 -14.80
C CYS A 88 0.10 -7.78 -13.73
N THR A 89 0.20 -8.16 -12.45
CA THR A 89 -0.24 -7.34 -11.32
C THR A 89 0.90 -6.67 -10.53
N SER A 90 2.16 -6.94 -10.91
CA SER A 90 3.32 -6.60 -10.06
C SER A 90 4.34 -5.68 -10.74
N ASN A 91 3.88 -4.66 -11.48
CA ASN A 91 4.68 -3.66 -12.22
C ASN A 91 5.47 -4.21 -13.42
N THR A 92 5.57 -5.53 -13.61
CA THR A 92 6.30 -6.16 -14.72
C THR A 92 5.44 -7.20 -15.42
N ALA A 93 5.84 -7.58 -16.65
CA ALA A 93 5.17 -8.60 -17.45
C ALA A 93 6.20 -9.30 -18.37
N PRO A 94 5.84 -10.43 -18.99
CA PRO A 94 6.67 -11.04 -20.01
C PRO A 94 6.94 -10.06 -21.16
N LEU A 95 8.20 -10.02 -21.64
CA LEU A 95 8.58 -9.26 -22.83
C LEU A 95 7.88 -9.77 -24.09
N TRP A 96 7.51 -11.03 -24.08
CA TRP A 96 6.68 -11.67 -25.11
C TRP A 96 5.49 -12.37 -24.45
N SER A 97 4.30 -12.09 -24.92
CA SER A 97 3.06 -12.73 -24.50
C SER A 97 2.31 -13.27 -25.70
N PRO A 98 1.79 -14.52 -25.63
CA PRO A 98 0.97 -15.09 -26.71
C PRO A 98 -0.42 -14.45 -26.80
N VAL A 99 -0.80 -13.63 -25.84
CA VAL A 99 -2.12 -12.99 -25.72
C VAL A 99 -2.00 -11.53 -25.34
N PRO A 100 -3.05 -10.71 -25.52
CA PRO A 100 -3.08 -9.33 -25.05
C PRO A 100 -2.75 -9.20 -23.56
N LEU A 101 -2.03 -8.12 -23.23
CA LEU A 101 -1.58 -7.84 -21.86
C LEU A 101 -2.39 -6.70 -21.21
N VAL A 102 -2.76 -6.90 -19.95
CA VAL A 102 -3.10 -5.86 -18.99
C VAL A 102 -1.97 -5.78 -17.97
N LEU A 103 -1.55 -4.60 -17.59
CA LEU A 103 -0.51 -4.38 -16.59
C LEU A 103 -1.04 -3.50 -15.47
N THR A 104 -0.99 -3.95 -14.22
CA THR A 104 -1.09 -3.04 -13.07
C THR A 104 0.29 -2.47 -12.78
N LEU A 105 0.44 -1.16 -13.04
CA LEU A 105 1.62 -0.36 -12.76
C LEU A 105 1.32 0.51 -11.53
N HIS A 106 1.67 0.01 -10.36
CA HIS A 106 1.36 0.67 -9.08
C HIS A 106 2.08 2.00 -8.91
N ASP A 107 3.31 2.09 -9.42
CA ASP A 107 4.15 3.28 -9.38
C ASP A 107 5.27 3.21 -10.43
N ILE A 108 5.97 4.33 -10.58
CA ILE A 108 7.18 4.46 -11.40
C ILE A 108 8.39 4.93 -10.58
N ILE A 109 8.40 4.65 -9.28
CA ILE A 109 9.51 5.01 -8.38
C ILE A 109 10.85 4.44 -8.86
N PHE A 110 10.85 3.30 -9.56
CA PHE A 110 12.06 2.74 -10.15
C PHE A 110 12.72 3.62 -11.24
N LEU A 111 12.02 4.64 -11.74
CA LEU A 111 12.57 5.65 -12.67
C LEU A 111 13.16 6.86 -11.94
N GLU A 112 12.84 7.04 -10.67
CA GLU A 112 13.33 8.17 -9.86
C GLU A 112 14.81 7.97 -9.49
N PRO A 113 15.55 9.08 -9.24
CA PRO A 113 16.90 8.99 -8.73
C PRO A 113 16.91 8.17 -7.43
N ARG A 114 17.87 7.27 -7.33
CA ARG A 114 17.99 6.38 -6.19
C ARG A 114 19.17 6.81 -5.33
N ASP A 115 18.96 6.90 -4.02
CA ASP A 115 20.07 7.02 -3.09
C ASP A 115 20.90 5.73 -3.13
N LYS A 116 22.22 5.87 -3.25
CA LYS A 116 23.13 4.72 -3.40
C LYS A 116 23.40 3.99 -2.08
N GLN A 117 22.92 4.53 -0.95
CA GLN A 117 23.21 3.99 0.36
C GLN A 117 22.11 3.01 0.81
N ASN A 118 22.50 1.82 1.28
CA ASN A 118 21.68 0.83 2.01
C ASN A 118 20.72 -0.06 1.22
N HIS A 119 21.01 -0.47 -0.01
CA HIS A 119 20.19 -1.44 -0.72
C HIS A 119 20.88 -2.82 -0.85
N SER A 120 20.12 -3.89 -0.58
CA SER A 120 20.61 -5.26 -0.82
C SER A 120 20.86 -5.52 -2.31
N ILE A 121 21.73 -6.49 -2.62
CA ILE A 121 21.97 -6.94 -4.02
C ILE A 121 20.66 -7.33 -4.70
N TYR A 122 19.77 -7.99 -3.98
CA TYR A 122 18.46 -8.41 -4.49
C TYR A 122 17.57 -7.21 -4.88
N GLN A 123 17.56 -6.17 -4.04
CA GLN A 123 16.80 -4.93 -4.35
C GLN A 123 17.39 -4.21 -5.58
N ASN A 124 18.71 -4.21 -5.72
CA ASN A 124 19.38 -3.62 -6.88
C ASN A 124 19.07 -4.36 -8.18
N LEU A 125 19.10 -5.70 -8.16
CA LEU A 125 18.72 -6.52 -9.31
C LEU A 125 17.24 -6.34 -9.68
N GLY A 126 16.35 -6.28 -8.71
CA GLY A 126 14.92 -6.02 -8.94
C GLY A 126 14.64 -4.63 -9.53
N TRP A 127 15.37 -3.61 -9.08
CA TRP A 127 15.30 -2.27 -9.63
C TRP A 127 15.79 -2.22 -11.09
N LEU A 128 16.96 -2.82 -11.37
CA LEU A 128 17.48 -2.90 -12.74
C LEU A 128 16.54 -3.67 -13.67
N TYR A 129 15.99 -4.79 -13.19
CA TYR A 129 15.02 -5.59 -13.95
C TYR A 129 13.80 -4.74 -14.36
N ARG A 130 13.19 -3.98 -13.44
CA ARG A 130 12.07 -3.09 -13.76
C ARG A 130 12.45 -2.01 -14.77
N ARG A 131 13.60 -1.37 -14.63
CA ARG A 131 14.09 -0.35 -15.57
C ARG A 131 14.32 -0.89 -16.97
N LEU A 132 14.65 -2.16 -17.11
CA LEU A 132 14.84 -2.82 -18.39
C LEU A 132 13.53 -3.35 -18.99
N VAL A 133 12.69 -3.95 -18.17
CA VAL A 133 11.48 -4.65 -18.63
C VAL A 133 10.33 -3.67 -18.87
N VAL A 134 10.04 -2.80 -17.90
CA VAL A 134 8.82 -1.97 -17.95
C VAL A 134 8.75 -1.10 -19.22
N PRO A 135 9.75 -0.32 -19.60
CA PRO A 135 9.66 0.48 -20.83
C PRO A 135 9.43 -0.34 -22.10
N ARG A 136 9.86 -1.63 -22.11
CA ARG A 136 9.71 -2.52 -23.25
C ARG A 136 8.34 -3.17 -23.34
N ILE A 137 7.68 -3.41 -22.22
CA ILE A 137 6.35 -4.05 -22.21
C ILE A 137 5.22 -3.04 -22.38
N LEU A 138 5.39 -1.80 -21.93
CA LEU A 138 4.33 -0.77 -21.99
C LEU A 138 3.73 -0.58 -23.39
N PRO A 139 4.50 -0.55 -24.49
CA PRO A 139 3.92 -0.45 -25.83
C PRO A 139 2.99 -1.62 -26.20
N HIS A 140 3.20 -2.80 -25.60
CA HIS A 140 2.46 -4.03 -25.88
C HIS A 140 1.25 -4.25 -24.97
N CYS A 141 1.12 -3.46 -23.89
CA CYS A 141 -0.06 -3.54 -23.01
C CYS A 141 -1.28 -2.92 -23.69
N ARG A 142 -2.39 -3.64 -23.71
CA ARG A 142 -3.68 -3.11 -24.20
C ARG A 142 -4.26 -2.09 -23.20
N ARG A 143 -4.14 -2.38 -21.92
CA ARG A 143 -4.57 -1.50 -20.84
C ARG A 143 -3.51 -1.48 -19.74
N ILE A 144 -3.30 -0.32 -19.15
CA ILE A 144 -2.41 -0.13 -18.00
C ILE A 144 -3.27 0.41 -16.86
N ILE A 145 -3.28 -0.30 -15.75
CA ILE A 145 -4.03 0.05 -14.55
C ILE A 145 -3.08 0.71 -13.56
N THR A 146 -3.52 1.77 -12.91
CA THR A 146 -2.80 2.37 -11.78
C THR A 146 -3.75 2.68 -10.63
N VAL A 147 -3.21 3.01 -9.45
CA VAL A 147 -3.95 2.96 -8.19
C VAL A 147 -4.43 4.31 -7.66
N SER A 148 -4.01 5.41 -8.29
CA SER A 148 -4.42 6.77 -7.93
C SER A 148 -4.34 7.71 -9.12
N ASP A 149 -5.06 8.84 -9.08
CA ASP A 149 -4.95 9.88 -10.09
C ASP A 149 -3.55 10.51 -10.08
N PHE A 150 -2.95 10.66 -8.91
CA PHE A 150 -1.58 11.10 -8.78
C PHE A 150 -0.60 10.22 -9.59
N GLU A 151 -0.68 8.89 -9.46
CA GLU A 151 0.16 7.99 -10.25
C GLU A 151 -0.23 8.01 -11.72
N LEU A 152 -1.51 8.12 -12.04
CA LEU A 152 -2.00 8.24 -13.41
C LEU A 152 -1.32 9.41 -14.13
N GLN A 153 -1.36 10.60 -13.54
CA GLN A 153 -0.74 11.81 -14.11
C GLN A 153 0.79 11.65 -14.21
N ASN A 154 1.39 11.05 -13.20
CA ASN A 154 2.84 10.80 -13.15
C ASN A 154 3.31 9.84 -14.25
N ILE A 155 2.56 8.74 -14.46
CA ILE A 155 2.83 7.74 -15.49
C ILE A 155 2.64 8.34 -16.89
N ILE A 156 1.53 9.04 -17.13
CA ILE A 156 1.27 9.71 -18.41
C ILE A 156 2.37 10.72 -18.72
N GLY A 157 2.70 11.59 -17.76
CA GLY A 157 3.69 12.66 -17.96
C GLY A 157 5.11 12.15 -18.19
N LYS A 158 5.55 11.13 -17.43
CA LYS A 158 6.93 10.61 -17.52
C LYS A 158 7.14 9.55 -18.62
N LEU A 159 6.09 8.78 -18.96
CA LEU A 159 6.20 7.66 -19.91
C LEU A 159 5.48 7.94 -21.24
N HIS A 160 4.82 9.10 -21.35
CA HIS A 160 4.07 9.53 -22.54
C HIS A 160 3.06 8.49 -23.05
N ILE A 161 2.37 7.83 -22.10
CA ILE A 161 1.34 6.83 -22.42
C ILE A 161 0.04 7.54 -22.76
N PRO A 162 -0.63 7.21 -23.85
CA PRO A 162 -1.95 7.74 -24.20
C PRO A 162 -2.97 7.49 -23.09
N ARG A 163 -3.77 8.52 -22.75
CA ARG A 163 -4.75 8.46 -21.66
C ARG A 163 -5.78 7.33 -21.82
N GLU A 164 -6.19 7.05 -23.05
CA GLU A 164 -7.15 6.01 -23.41
C GLU A 164 -6.66 4.58 -23.09
N ARG A 165 -5.35 4.39 -22.97
CA ARG A 165 -4.77 3.11 -22.55
C ARG A 165 -4.66 2.96 -21.04
N MET A 166 -4.97 4.01 -20.28
CA MET A 166 -4.85 4.03 -18.83
C MET A 166 -6.22 3.84 -18.17
N ALA A 167 -6.26 3.04 -17.13
CA ALA A 167 -7.36 2.96 -16.19
C ALA A 167 -6.85 3.28 -14.79
N MET A 168 -7.58 4.09 -14.02
CA MET A 168 -7.29 4.35 -12.62
C MET A 168 -8.31 3.59 -11.78
N ILE A 169 -7.81 2.74 -10.90
CA ILE A 169 -8.63 1.91 -10.01
C ILE A 169 -8.07 2.04 -8.60
N HIS A 170 -8.82 2.67 -7.71
CA HIS A 170 -8.43 2.78 -6.32
C HIS A 170 -8.40 1.42 -5.63
N ASN A 171 -7.40 1.22 -4.78
CA ASN A 171 -7.35 0.07 -3.88
C ASN A 171 -8.44 0.16 -2.80
N GLY A 172 -8.80 -0.98 -2.23
CA GLY A 172 -9.60 -1.06 -1.02
C GLY A 172 -8.75 -1.10 0.25
N TYR A 173 -9.43 -1.31 1.36
CA TYR A 173 -8.85 -1.69 2.65
C TYR A 173 -9.62 -2.89 3.22
N ASN A 174 -9.06 -3.57 4.22
CA ASN A 174 -9.72 -4.76 4.79
C ASN A 174 -10.81 -4.36 5.79
N ASP A 175 -11.96 -5.00 5.72
CA ASP A 175 -13.19 -4.70 6.49
C ASP A 175 -13.06 -4.96 8.00
N TRP A 176 -12.06 -5.70 8.44
CA TRP A 176 -11.76 -5.86 9.88
C TRP A 176 -11.14 -4.59 10.51
N PHE A 177 -10.61 -3.63 9.71
CA PHE A 177 -10.32 -2.28 10.18
C PHE A 177 -11.63 -1.51 10.30
N ARG A 178 -12.08 -1.38 11.53
CA ARG A 178 -13.33 -0.70 11.92
C ARG A 178 -13.27 -0.30 13.38
N PRO A 179 -14.16 0.55 13.88
CA PRO A 179 -14.27 0.79 15.30
C PRO A 179 -14.59 -0.53 16.04
N VAL A 180 -13.75 -0.89 16.99
CA VAL A 180 -13.88 -2.11 17.79
C VAL A 180 -13.77 -1.78 19.29
N ASP A 181 -14.50 -2.53 20.10
CA ASP A 181 -14.33 -2.53 21.56
C ASP A 181 -13.23 -3.55 21.91
N ASP A 182 -12.08 -3.05 22.31
CA ASP A 182 -10.93 -3.88 22.70
C ASP A 182 -11.06 -4.40 24.14
N LYS A 183 -12.03 -5.28 24.37
CA LYS A 183 -12.30 -5.90 25.68
C LYS A 183 -11.13 -6.73 26.20
N HIS A 184 -10.28 -7.22 25.31
CA HIS A 184 -9.11 -8.03 25.65
C HIS A 184 -7.84 -7.21 25.79
N GLU A 185 -7.93 -5.89 25.60
CA GLU A 185 -6.80 -4.96 25.70
C GLU A 185 -5.58 -5.40 24.87
N VAL A 186 -5.84 -5.87 23.63
CA VAL A 186 -4.82 -6.42 22.73
C VAL A 186 -3.68 -5.42 22.49
N TYR A 187 -3.98 -4.11 22.48
CA TYR A 187 -2.97 -3.06 22.34
C TYR A 187 -1.90 -3.13 23.44
N LYS A 188 -2.22 -3.65 24.65
CA LYS A 188 -1.27 -3.78 25.77
C LYS A 188 -0.08 -4.70 25.49
N LYS A 189 -0.17 -5.55 24.46
CA LYS A 189 0.99 -6.31 23.98
C LYS A 189 2.10 -5.39 23.46
N TYR A 190 1.76 -4.16 23.07
CA TYR A 190 2.63 -3.24 22.35
C TYR A 190 2.93 -1.96 23.10
N ILE A 191 1.96 -1.45 23.88
CA ILE A 191 2.08 -0.23 24.68
C ILE A 191 1.14 -0.30 25.88
N SER A 192 1.57 0.20 27.06
CA SER A 192 0.79 0.14 28.32
C SER A 192 -0.47 1.01 28.31
N ASP A 193 -0.43 2.16 27.67
CA ASP A 193 -1.45 3.20 27.81
C ASP A 193 -2.19 3.44 26.50
N LYS A 194 -3.47 3.84 26.56
CA LYS A 194 -4.26 4.32 25.42
C LYS A 194 -3.92 5.77 25.07
N GLY A 195 -4.34 6.21 23.92
CA GLY A 195 -4.25 7.61 23.52
C GLY A 195 -2.85 8.05 23.14
N TYR A 196 -2.05 7.17 22.57
CA TYR A 196 -0.73 7.42 22.01
C TYR A 196 -0.81 7.89 20.55
N PHE A 197 0.23 8.56 20.07
CA PHE A 197 0.44 8.67 18.62
C PHE A 197 0.98 7.34 18.08
N PHE A 198 0.46 6.93 16.93
CA PHE A 198 0.95 5.74 16.23
C PHE A 198 1.69 6.15 14.96
N PHE A 199 2.82 5.53 14.69
CA PHE A 199 3.63 5.74 13.48
C PHE A 199 4.21 4.40 13.01
N LEU A 200 4.04 4.11 11.71
CA LEU A 200 4.70 2.97 11.07
C LEU A 200 6.10 3.40 10.66
N GLY A 201 7.08 3.06 11.50
CA GLY A 201 8.49 3.41 11.27
C GLY A 201 9.07 2.72 10.04
N ASN A 202 9.97 3.39 9.35
CA ASN A 202 10.69 2.81 8.23
C ASN A 202 12.01 3.56 8.01
N THR A 203 13.00 2.85 7.46
CA THR A 203 14.30 3.42 7.07
C THR A 203 14.30 4.05 5.68
N ASP A 204 13.25 3.82 4.88
CA ASP A 204 13.12 4.46 3.56
C ASP A 204 12.84 5.96 3.72
N PRO A 205 13.67 6.84 3.16
CA PRO A 205 13.54 8.30 3.30
C PRO A 205 12.15 8.85 2.92
N LYS A 206 11.46 8.20 1.98
CA LYS A 206 10.11 8.59 1.58
C LYS A 206 9.08 8.48 2.70
N LYS A 207 9.32 7.66 3.74
CA LYS A 207 8.45 7.53 4.91
C LYS A 207 8.59 8.66 5.92
N ASN A 208 9.60 9.53 5.73
CA ASN A 208 9.76 10.77 6.48
C ASN A 208 9.95 10.61 8.00
N THR A 209 10.56 9.50 8.40
CA THR A 209 10.73 9.14 9.83
C THR A 209 11.44 10.23 10.61
N GLU A 210 12.51 10.80 10.06
CA GLU A 210 13.31 11.82 10.75
C GLU A 210 12.53 13.09 11.04
N ARG A 211 11.84 13.69 10.05
CA ARG A 211 11.05 14.91 10.27
C ARG A 211 9.87 14.67 11.20
N THR A 212 9.27 13.48 11.14
CA THR A 212 8.19 13.10 12.05
C THR A 212 8.66 13.06 13.50
N LEU A 213 9.88 12.56 13.75
CA LEU A 213 10.50 12.56 15.08
C LEU A 213 10.85 13.98 15.57
N VAL A 214 11.37 14.83 14.69
CA VAL A 214 11.62 16.24 15.01
C VAL A 214 10.31 16.97 15.34
N ALA A 215 9.25 16.71 14.58
CA ALA A 215 7.91 17.24 14.86
C ALA A 215 7.37 16.76 16.21
N TYR A 216 7.55 15.48 16.52
CA TYR A 216 7.17 14.91 17.79
C TYR A 216 7.93 15.55 18.97
N ALA A 217 9.23 15.85 18.80
CA ALA A 217 9.99 16.60 19.81
C ALA A 217 9.40 18.01 20.04
N LYS A 218 9.04 18.72 18.98
CA LYS A 218 8.39 20.03 19.06
C LYS A 218 7.02 19.95 19.77
N TYR A 219 6.23 18.93 19.43
CA TYR A 219 4.95 18.64 20.11
C TYR A 219 5.18 18.43 21.63
N LEU A 220 6.10 17.55 22.04
CA LEU A 220 6.34 17.24 23.45
C LEU A 220 6.76 18.46 24.29
N ARG A 221 7.49 19.41 23.69
CA ARG A 221 7.93 20.64 24.37
C ARG A 221 6.78 21.62 24.63
N GLN A 222 5.68 21.51 23.89
CA GLN A 222 4.52 22.41 23.99
C GLN A 222 3.29 21.70 24.62
N SER A 223 3.22 20.39 24.51
CA SER A 223 2.08 19.59 25.00
C SER A 223 2.05 19.51 26.53
N MET A 224 0.87 19.66 27.10
CA MET A 224 0.62 19.40 28.53
C MET A 224 0.42 17.90 28.80
N THR A 225 -0.12 17.15 27.83
CA THR A 225 -0.43 15.71 27.98
C THR A 225 0.79 14.84 27.72
N LYS A 226 1.70 15.27 26.84
CA LYS A 226 2.93 14.54 26.45
C LYS A 226 2.66 13.10 26.06
N ARG A 227 1.70 12.89 25.14
CA ARG A 227 1.32 11.55 24.66
C ARG A 227 2.52 10.81 24.10
N ARG A 228 2.60 9.52 24.44
CA ARG A 228 3.68 8.64 23.92
C ARG A 228 3.55 8.41 22.43
N LEU A 229 4.65 8.04 21.80
CA LEU A 229 4.71 7.62 20.39
C LEU A 229 4.97 6.12 20.33
N LEU A 230 4.01 5.36 19.81
CA LEU A 230 4.20 3.95 19.44
C LEU A 230 4.76 3.90 18.00
N MET A 231 5.97 3.38 17.86
CA MET A 231 6.66 3.28 16.58
C MET A 231 6.95 1.81 16.25
N ALA A 232 6.25 1.26 15.25
CA ALA A 232 6.45 -0.11 14.81
C ALA A 232 7.51 -0.21 13.71
N ASP A 233 8.10 -1.41 13.57
CA ASP A 233 8.97 -1.83 12.46
C ASP A 233 10.23 -0.98 12.20
N LEU A 234 10.69 -0.21 13.19
CA LEU A 234 11.92 0.56 13.07
C LEU A 234 13.06 -0.13 13.85
N ASN A 235 14.26 -0.06 13.29
CA ASN A 235 15.49 -0.47 13.93
C ASN A 235 15.90 0.53 15.00
N LYS A 236 16.33 0.05 16.16
CA LYS A 236 16.68 0.87 17.33
C LYS A 236 17.90 1.75 17.05
N GLU A 237 18.91 1.21 16.39
CA GLU A 237 20.14 1.92 16.05
C GLU A 237 19.86 3.08 15.10
N TYR A 238 18.94 2.90 14.16
CA TYR A 238 18.51 3.96 13.24
C TYR A 238 17.73 5.06 13.98
N LEU A 239 16.85 4.70 14.92
CA LEU A 239 16.17 5.68 15.77
C LEU A 239 17.18 6.48 16.62
N ASP A 240 18.09 5.79 17.31
CA ASP A 240 19.06 6.41 18.20
C ASP A 240 20.02 7.34 17.41
N ASP A 241 20.33 7.01 16.15
CA ASP A 241 21.09 7.88 15.25
C ASP A 241 20.33 9.16 14.87
N ILE A 242 19.05 9.05 14.50
CA ILE A 242 18.20 10.23 14.22
C ILE A 242 18.12 11.14 15.46
N ILE A 243 17.85 10.57 16.62
CA ILE A 243 17.73 11.30 17.89
C ILE A 243 19.01 12.10 18.15
N ARG A 244 20.19 11.46 18.09
CA ARG A 244 21.49 12.08 18.37
C ARG A 244 21.82 13.19 17.38
N ARG A 245 21.68 12.97 16.07
CA ARG A 245 22.06 13.97 15.07
C ARG A 245 21.12 15.18 15.02
N ASN A 246 19.92 15.07 15.58
CA ASN A 246 18.96 16.18 15.68
C ASN A 246 18.91 16.82 17.07
N GLY A 247 19.67 16.34 18.07
CA GLY A 247 19.69 16.88 19.43
C GLY A 247 18.33 16.81 20.13
N ILE A 248 17.65 15.68 20.02
CA ILE A 248 16.30 15.46 20.56
C ILE A 248 16.25 14.26 21.51
N GLU A 249 17.28 14.08 22.33
CA GLU A 249 17.41 12.96 23.27
C GLU A 249 16.27 12.89 24.28
N ASP A 250 15.68 14.02 24.61
CA ASP A 250 14.55 14.18 25.52
C ASP A 250 13.30 13.39 25.12
N ILE A 251 13.13 13.10 23.82
CA ILE A 251 11.97 12.32 23.36
C ILE A 251 12.09 10.82 23.60
N ARG A 252 13.32 10.30 23.79
CA ARG A 252 13.58 8.85 23.80
C ARG A 252 12.71 8.07 24.81
N GLN A 253 12.50 8.66 26.00
CA GLN A 253 11.67 8.08 27.07
C GLN A 253 10.16 8.02 26.72
N HIS A 254 9.71 8.79 25.74
CA HIS A 254 8.31 8.85 25.29
C HIS A 254 8.04 7.93 24.08
N ILE A 255 9.07 7.31 23.47
CA ILE A 255 8.94 6.41 22.33
C ILE A 255 8.92 4.96 22.78
N VAL A 256 7.93 4.22 22.32
CA VAL A 256 7.79 2.78 22.49
C VAL A 256 8.02 2.08 21.15
N MET A 257 8.92 1.13 21.13
CA MET A 257 9.27 0.32 19.95
C MET A 257 8.97 -1.15 20.23
N PRO A 258 7.78 -1.64 19.87
CA PRO A 258 7.41 -3.03 20.13
C PRO A 258 8.03 -4.02 19.11
N GLY A 259 8.68 -3.53 18.06
CA GLY A 259 9.05 -4.31 16.90
C GLY A 259 7.87 -4.49 15.93
N TYR A 260 7.74 -5.69 15.38
CA TYR A 260 6.66 -6.02 14.44
C TYR A 260 5.31 -6.15 15.16
N ILE A 261 4.30 -5.47 14.65
CA ILE A 261 2.91 -5.61 15.08
C ILE A 261 2.21 -6.60 14.14
N VAL A 262 1.61 -7.64 14.70
CA VAL A 262 0.87 -8.64 13.92
C VAL A 262 -0.34 -7.99 13.25
N ASN A 263 -0.55 -8.29 11.96
CA ASN A 263 -1.62 -7.65 11.17
C ASN A 263 -3.02 -7.81 11.78
N SER A 264 -3.31 -8.94 12.44
CA SER A 264 -4.57 -9.16 13.15
C SER A 264 -4.76 -8.24 14.37
N ASP A 265 -3.67 -7.72 14.93
CA ASP A 265 -3.69 -6.87 16.11
C ASP A 265 -3.72 -5.36 15.73
N LEU A 266 -3.36 -5.01 14.49
CA LEU A 266 -3.34 -3.61 14.02
C LEU A 266 -4.67 -2.87 14.22
N PRO A 267 -5.86 -3.45 14.00
CA PRO A 267 -7.12 -2.76 14.28
C PRO A 267 -7.22 -2.27 15.72
N TYR A 268 -6.77 -3.07 16.69
CA TYR A 268 -6.77 -2.70 18.11
C TYR A 268 -5.74 -1.60 18.42
N VAL A 269 -4.59 -1.63 17.73
CA VAL A 269 -3.57 -0.58 17.85
C VAL A 269 -4.10 0.75 17.30
N TYR A 270 -4.73 0.76 16.14
CA TYR A 270 -5.35 1.96 15.59
C TYR A 270 -6.47 2.47 16.50
N ASN A 271 -7.41 1.62 16.91
CA ASN A 271 -8.55 2.02 17.74
C ASN A 271 -8.17 2.64 19.11
N ASN A 272 -7.02 2.25 19.66
CA ASN A 272 -6.54 2.77 20.95
C ASN A 272 -5.51 3.91 20.77
N ALA A 273 -5.12 4.24 19.55
CA ALA A 273 -4.28 5.40 19.27
C ALA A 273 -5.09 6.71 19.39
N PHE A 274 -4.44 7.78 19.81
CA PHE A 274 -4.99 9.14 19.78
C PHE A 274 -5.05 9.64 18.34
N ALA A 275 -3.95 9.50 17.60
CA ALA A 275 -3.91 9.79 16.19
C ALA A 275 -2.84 8.93 15.49
N PHE A 276 -3.02 8.71 14.21
CA PHE A 276 -2.05 8.05 13.34
C PHE A 276 -1.27 9.09 12.54
N LEU A 277 0.06 9.00 12.58
CA LEU A 277 0.96 9.86 11.82
C LEU A 277 1.33 9.14 10.52
N TYR A 278 0.88 9.66 9.39
CA TYR A 278 1.19 9.12 8.06
C TYR A 278 1.74 10.22 7.15
N THR A 279 2.89 10.73 7.53
CA THR A 279 3.54 11.93 7.01
C THR A 279 4.54 11.64 5.88
N SER A 280 4.29 10.60 5.10
CA SER A 280 5.16 10.17 4.00
C SER A 280 5.35 11.28 2.95
N LEU A 281 6.56 11.37 2.40
CA LEU A 281 6.87 12.26 1.27
C LEU A 281 6.29 11.74 -0.06
N ARG A 282 6.18 10.41 -0.19
CA ARG A 282 5.80 9.75 -1.45
C ARG A 282 5.06 8.45 -1.19
N GLU A 283 3.81 8.38 -1.62
CA GLU A 283 3.00 7.17 -1.62
C GLU A 283 2.28 7.03 -2.96
N SER A 284 2.11 5.79 -3.41
CA SER A 284 1.34 5.50 -4.63
C SER A 284 -0.16 5.50 -4.37
N PHE A 285 -0.58 5.09 -3.16
CA PHE A 285 -1.98 5.07 -2.72
C PHE A 285 -2.13 5.39 -1.24
N GLY A 286 -1.60 4.53 -0.33
CA GLY A 286 -1.68 4.77 1.11
C GLY A 286 -2.76 3.95 1.81
N ILE A 287 -2.76 2.63 1.66
CA ILE A 287 -3.71 1.74 2.38
C ILE A 287 -3.71 2.00 3.89
N PRO A 288 -2.57 2.20 4.59
CA PRO A 288 -2.57 2.50 6.04
C PRO A 288 -3.34 3.75 6.42
N LEU A 289 -3.42 4.77 5.55
CA LEU A 289 -4.26 5.94 5.78
C LEU A 289 -5.73 5.55 5.94
N LEU A 290 -6.24 4.69 5.05
CA LEU A 290 -7.61 4.19 5.11
C LEU A 290 -7.83 3.29 6.33
N GLU A 291 -6.85 2.48 6.71
CA GLU A 291 -6.92 1.59 7.89
C GLU A 291 -7.10 2.40 9.19
N GLY A 292 -6.29 3.46 9.37
CA GLY A 292 -6.43 4.38 10.49
C GLY A 292 -7.79 5.07 10.51
N MET A 293 -8.22 5.64 9.38
CA MET A 293 -9.53 6.28 9.24
C MET A 293 -10.68 5.31 9.49
N ALA A 294 -10.59 4.07 9.01
CA ALA A 294 -11.60 3.04 9.17
C ALA A 294 -11.78 2.63 10.65
N CYS A 295 -10.71 2.65 11.43
CA CYS A 295 -10.76 2.44 12.87
C CYS A 295 -11.33 3.65 13.64
N GLY A 296 -11.63 4.76 12.98
CA GLY A 296 -12.08 5.99 13.62
C GLY A 296 -10.95 6.76 14.31
N THR A 297 -9.70 6.52 13.92
CA THR A 297 -8.54 7.23 14.42
C THR A 297 -8.27 8.44 13.54
N PRO A 298 -8.19 9.68 14.07
CA PRO A 298 -7.74 10.83 13.31
C PRO A 298 -6.36 10.57 12.68
N VAL A 299 -6.19 10.94 11.41
CA VAL A 299 -4.93 10.74 10.71
C VAL A 299 -4.34 12.09 10.29
N ILE A 300 -3.09 12.34 10.70
CA ILE A 300 -2.29 13.45 10.19
C ILE A 300 -1.50 12.91 9.00
N THR A 301 -1.78 13.43 7.80
CA THR A 301 -1.15 12.94 6.58
C THR A 301 -0.61 14.09 5.72
N SER A 302 0.17 13.75 4.71
CA SER A 302 0.85 14.72 3.85
C SER A 302 -0.10 15.38 2.86
N ASN A 303 0.18 16.63 2.50
CA ASN A 303 -0.49 17.35 1.42
C ASN A 303 0.13 17.06 0.04
N THR A 304 0.92 16.00 -0.09
CA THR A 304 1.66 15.63 -1.30
C THR A 304 1.28 14.23 -1.77
N SER A 305 1.68 13.90 -2.99
CA SER A 305 1.48 12.61 -3.65
C SER A 305 -0.01 12.18 -3.68
N SER A 306 -0.34 10.93 -3.44
CA SER A 306 -1.74 10.45 -3.44
C SER A 306 -2.51 10.80 -2.15
N MET A 307 -1.85 11.34 -1.11
CA MET A 307 -2.48 11.53 0.21
C MET A 307 -3.70 12.46 0.19
N PRO A 308 -3.68 13.64 -0.48
CA PRO A 308 -4.87 14.50 -0.59
C PRO A 308 -6.02 13.83 -1.33
N GLU A 309 -5.71 13.02 -2.36
CA GLU A 309 -6.71 12.27 -3.12
C GLU A 309 -7.38 11.21 -2.24
N ILE A 310 -6.59 10.45 -1.47
CA ILE A 310 -7.12 9.34 -0.66
C ILE A 310 -7.74 9.84 0.63
N GLY A 311 -7.09 10.76 1.34
CA GLY A 311 -7.59 11.33 2.59
C GLY A 311 -8.79 12.25 2.42
N GLY A 312 -8.88 12.91 1.27
CA GLY A 312 -9.87 13.97 1.01
C GLY A 312 -9.40 15.34 1.50
N THR A 313 -10.01 16.38 0.95
CA THR A 313 -9.62 17.78 1.21
C THR A 313 -9.90 18.26 2.63
N GLU A 314 -10.76 17.56 3.37
CA GLU A 314 -11.09 17.89 4.76
C GLU A 314 -10.23 17.13 5.78
N ALA A 315 -9.34 16.22 5.34
CA ALA A 315 -8.37 15.55 6.20
C ALA A 315 -7.33 16.53 6.78
N ILE A 316 -6.61 16.11 7.81
CA ILE A 316 -5.49 16.88 8.36
C ILE A 316 -4.30 16.71 7.41
N LEU A 317 -4.21 17.64 6.45
CA LEU A 317 -3.15 17.68 5.45
C LEU A 317 -2.06 18.64 5.91
N VAL A 318 -0.84 18.14 6.07
CA VAL A 318 0.33 18.92 6.49
C VAL A 318 1.41 18.92 5.40
N ASN A 319 2.25 19.96 5.37
CA ASN A 319 3.47 19.91 4.58
C ASN A 319 4.43 18.91 5.23
N PRO A 320 4.74 17.76 4.60
CA PRO A 320 5.60 16.75 5.22
C PRO A 320 7.06 17.21 5.34
N GLU A 321 7.44 18.29 4.66
CA GLU A 321 8.78 18.89 4.78
C GLU A 321 8.87 19.89 5.93
N SER A 322 7.75 20.24 6.58
CA SER A 322 7.68 21.14 7.72
C SER A 322 7.39 20.35 9.00
N SER A 323 8.40 20.22 9.86
CA SER A 323 8.19 19.64 11.20
C SER A 323 7.30 20.52 12.10
N ASP A 324 7.17 21.82 11.80
CA ASP A 324 6.27 22.73 12.51
C ASP A 324 4.82 22.43 12.17
N ASP A 325 4.46 22.31 10.88
CA ASP A 325 3.09 21.96 10.45
C ASP A 325 2.63 20.63 11.07
N ILE A 326 3.52 19.63 11.11
CA ILE A 326 3.21 18.33 11.70
C ILE A 326 2.97 18.48 13.22
N ALA A 327 3.82 19.22 13.92
CA ALA A 327 3.70 19.44 15.35
C ALA A 327 2.45 20.26 15.70
N GLU A 328 2.12 21.30 14.95
CA GLU A 328 0.91 22.10 15.09
C GLU A 328 -0.36 21.25 14.91
N ALA A 329 -0.37 20.37 13.91
CA ALA A 329 -1.49 19.44 13.71
C ALA A 329 -1.67 18.50 14.91
N MET A 330 -0.56 17.99 15.48
CA MET A 330 -0.60 17.15 16.70
C MET A 330 -1.17 17.93 17.90
N LEU A 331 -0.70 19.18 18.13
CA LEU A 331 -1.18 20.05 19.19
C LEU A 331 -2.64 20.43 19.02
N ARG A 332 -3.06 20.76 17.80
CA ARG A 332 -4.44 21.10 17.50
C ARG A 332 -5.40 19.98 17.83
N LEU A 333 -5.05 18.73 17.48
CA LEU A 333 -5.85 17.57 17.86
C LEU A 333 -5.98 17.42 19.37
N GLU A 334 -4.93 17.76 20.14
CA GLU A 334 -4.92 17.66 21.58
C GLU A 334 -5.73 18.77 22.26
N THR A 335 -5.67 19.99 21.74
CA THR A 335 -6.25 21.17 22.36
C THR A 335 -7.67 21.51 21.90
N ASP A 336 -8.12 20.97 20.77
CA ASP A 336 -9.43 21.19 20.18
C ASP A 336 -10.21 19.88 20.06
N ALA A 337 -11.00 19.55 21.08
CA ALA A 337 -11.81 18.34 21.13
C ALA A 337 -12.88 18.29 20.03
N ALA A 338 -13.42 19.45 19.61
CA ALA A 338 -14.41 19.53 18.53
C ALA A 338 -13.75 19.20 17.19
N PHE A 339 -12.55 19.73 16.96
CA PHE A 339 -11.75 19.42 15.79
C PHE A 339 -11.36 17.92 15.76
N TYR A 340 -10.95 17.36 16.90
CA TYR A 340 -10.64 15.93 17.03
C TYR A 340 -11.82 15.05 16.59
N GLU A 341 -13.02 15.28 17.15
CA GLU A 341 -14.20 14.49 16.79
C GLU A 341 -14.64 14.72 15.34
N LYS A 342 -14.52 15.95 14.84
CA LYS A 342 -14.78 16.26 13.41
C LYS A 342 -13.86 15.41 12.53
N GLN A 343 -12.56 15.36 12.78
CA GLN A 343 -11.60 14.59 11.98
C GLN A 343 -11.86 13.09 12.04
N ARG A 344 -12.26 12.58 13.20
CA ARG A 344 -12.70 11.21 13.37
C ARG A 344 -13.87 10.87 12.46
N GLN A 345 -14.90 11.72 12.44
CA GLN A 345 -16.09 11.51 11.59
C GLN A 345 -15.78 11.64 10.10
N ILE A 346 -14.95 12.60 9.71
CA ILE A 346 -14.49 12.76 8.32
C ILE A 346 -13.82 11.47 7.85
N GLY A 347 -12.89 10.90 8.63
CA GLY A 347 -12.24 9.64 8.31
C GLY A 347 -13.23 8.49 8.10
N LEU A 348 -14.16 8.29 9.04
CA LEU A 348 -15.19 7.24 8.97
C LEU A 348 -16.14 7.38 7.77
N GLN A 349 -16.42 8.60 7.31
CA GLN A 349 -17.20 8.81 6.09
C GLN A 349 -16.35 8.57 4.84
N ARG A 350 -15.10 9.04 4.86
CA ARG A 350 -14.18 8.95 3.72
C ARG A 350 -13.95 7.51 3.29
N VAL A 351 -13.71 6.60 4.23
CA VAL A 351 -13.40 5.19 3.92
C VAL A 351 -14.53 4.43 3.22
N LYS A 352 -15.77 4.89 3.33
CA LYS A 352 -16.92 4.29 2.62
C LYS A 352 -16.81 4.36 1.10
N LEU A 353 -15.94 5.22 0.58
CA LEU A 353 -15.68 5.33 -0.85
C LEU A 353 -14.79 4.20 -1.36
N PHE A 354 -14.05 3.51 -0.48
CA PHE A 354 -13.04 2.52 -0.82
C PHE A 354 -13.46 1.15 -0.31
N SER A 355 -13.31 0.13 -1.14
CA SER A 355 -13.44 -1.27 -0.74
C SER A 355 -12.84 -2.17 -1.81
N TRP A 356 -12.35 -3.34 -1.44
CA TRP A 356 -11.86 -4.33 -2.40
C TRP A 356 -12.93 -4.77 -3.40
N ARG A 357 -14.19 -4.81 -2.96
CA ARG A 357 -15.32 -5.08 -3.86
C ARG A 357 -15.43 -4.04 -4.98
N LYS A 358 -15.38 -2.74 -4.64
CA LYS A 358 -15.41 -1.66 -5.65
C LYS A 358 -14.18 -1.69 -6.57
N THR A 359 -13.00 -1.97 -6.02
CA THR A 359 -11.77 -2.19 -6.79
C THR A 359 -11.98 -3.28 -7.83
N THR A 360 -12.49 -4.43 -7.40
CA THR A 360 -12.69 -5.60 -8.27
C THR A 360 -13.83 -5.40 -9.27
N GLU A 361 -14.89 -4.69 -8.91
CA GLU A 361 -15.96 -4.29 -9.86
C GLU A 361 -15.42 -3.40 -10.98
N GLN A 362 -14.52 -2.46 -10.68
CA GLN A 362 -13.86 -1.64 -11.69
C GLN A 362 -12.89 -2.46 -12.55
N LEU A 363 -12.16 -3.39 -11.95
CA LEU A 363 -11.30 -4.31 -12.68
C LEU A 363 -12.08 -5.19 -13.67
N LEU A 364 -13.24 -5.72 -13.25
CA LEU A 364 -14.13 -6.48 -14.12
C LEU A 364 -14.66 -5.65 -15.31
N LYS A 365 -14.94 -4.36 -15.11
CA LYS A 365 -15.32 -3.47 -16.22
C LYS A 365 -14.20 -3.34 -17.24
N VAL A 366 -12.94 -3.19 -16.80
CA VAL A 366 -11.78 -3.17 -17.71
C VAL A 366 -11.70 -4.46 -18.52
N TYR A 367 -11.93 -5.62 -17.92
CA TYR A 367 -11.94 -6.89 -18.65
C TYR A 367 -13.09 -7.00 -19.64
N GLN A 368 -14.28 -6.51 -19.30
CA GLN A 368 -15.46 -6.49 -20.19
C GLN A 368 -15.25 -5.57 -21.40
N GLU A 369 -14.66 -4.38 -21.18
CA GLU A 369 -14.28 -3.47 -22.27
C GLU A 369 -13.32 -4.16 -23.24
N LEU A 370 -12.25 -4.76 -22.69
CA LEU A 370 -11.27 -5.48 -23.50
C LEU A 370 -11.84 -6.71 -24.22
N GLU A 371 -12.78 -7.44 -23.59
CA GLU A 371 -13.47 -8.54 -24.27
C GLU A 371 -14.23 -8.06 -25.51
N THR A 372 -14.82 -6.86 -25.42
CA THR A 372 -15.54 -6.26 -26.54
C THR A 372 -14.59 -5.77 -27.64
N GLU A 373 -13.44 -5.20 -27.25
CA GLU A 373 -12.40 -4.74 -28.19
C GLU A 373 -11.69 -5.90 -28.93
N LEU A 374 -11.67 -7.09 -28.35
CA LEU A 374 -10.99 -8.27 -28.89
C LEU A 374 -11.88 -9.18 -29.77
N LYS A 375 -13.19 -8.95 -29.75
CA LYS A 375 -14.19 -9.60 -30.65
C LYS A 375 -14.26 -8.87 -31.98
#